data_e384d120177c9a74f695c5d9a8d0c6ad
#
_entry.id   e384d120177c9a74f695c5d9a8d0c6ad
#
_cell.length_a   1.000
_cell.length_b   1.000
_cell.length_c   1.000
_cell.angle_alpha   90.00
_cell.angle_beta   90.00
_cell.angle_gamma   90.00
#
_symmetry.space_group_name_H-M   'P 1'
#
loop_
_entity.id
_entity.type
_entity.pdbx_description
1 polymer ?
#
loop_
_entity_poly.entity_id
_entity_poly.type
_entity_poly.pdbx_seq_one_letter_code
_entity_poly.pdbx_strand_id
1 'polypeptide(L)'
;MSTSLIILLSIGAPAIILLLIGIIIALCNSKKKTHCTCQTVGKVYGYRYAGGNGDCSVAPRAEFYVGGQKYKAYRHYKGVVASTKITPDPDSLLGNQDSFWISEKDWFHINKKGLCTNYKKMAQEVWPVGSDVTILYNPDKPRQAYVEKVVINTVVPIVFIGCGLLLMLLSMIGYVLFL
;
A
#
# COMPACT_ATOMS: atom_id res chain seq x y z
N MET A 1 19.98 -15.13 38.37
CA MET A 1 18.83 -15.18 37.47
C MET A 1 18.97 -16.49 36.68
N SER A 2 17.99 -17.39 36.70
CA SER A 2 18.14 -18.68 36.01
C SER A 2 18.25 -18.47 34.49
N THR A 3 19.00 -19.32 33.82
CA THR A 3 19.22 -19.25 32.37
C THR A 3 17.89 -19.29 31.58
N SER A 4 16.92 -20.08 32.08
CA SER A 4 15.56 -20.17 31.54
C SER A 4 14.82 -18.82 31.60
N LEU A 5 15.00 -18.03 32.62
CA LEU A 5 14.35 -16.73 32.77
C LEU A 5 14.96 -15.68 31.85
N ILE A 6 16.27 -15.77 31.59
CA ILE A 6 16.95 -14.90 30.59
C ILE A 6 16.43 -15.19 29.19
N ILE A 7 16.28 -16.47 28.81
CA ILE A 7 15.74 -16.89 27.51
C ILE A 7 14.31 -16.41 27.36
N LEU A 8 13.47 -16.57 28.36
CA LEU A 8 12.10 -16.11 28.33
C LEU A 8 11.98 -14.61 28.13
N LEU A 9 12.80 -13.83 28.79
CA LEU A 9 12.78 -12.37 28.67
C LEU A 9 13.39 -11.88 27.36
N SER A 10 14.50 -12.47 26.89
CA SER A 10 15.19 -12.02 25.71
C SER A 10 14.44 -12.28 24.41
N ILE A 11 13.71 -13.39 24.33
CA ILE A 11 12.93 -13.76 23.13
C ILE A 11 11.44 -13.41 23.32
N GLY A 12 10.90 -13.60 24.52
CA GLY A 12 9.48 -13.38 24.80
C GLY A 12 9.07 -11.90 24.73
N ALA A 13 9.89 -10.98 25.24
CA ALA A 13 9.56 -9.56 25.20
C ALA A 13 9.47 -9.00 23.76
N PRO A 14 10.44 -9.23 22.85
CA PRO A 14 10.30 -8.84 21.45
C PRO A 14 9.09 -9.49 20.77
N ALA A 15 8.77 -10.74 21.09
CA ALA A 15 7.62 -11.44 20.52
C ALA A 15 6.30 -10.74 20.86
N ILE A 16 6.11 -10.33 22.12
CA ILE A 16 4.93 -9.57 22.58
C ILE A 16 4.84 -8.22 21.85
N ILE A 17 5.95 -7.52 21.71
CA ILE A 17 5.99 -6.23 20.99
C ILE A 17 5.55 -6.40 19.54
N LEU A 18 6.04 -7.41 18.85
CA LEU A 18 5.65 -7.70 17.45
C LEU A 18 4.16 -8.03 17.34
N LEU A 19 3.62 -8.82 18.26
CA LEU A 19 2.18 -9.13 18.33
C LEU A 19 1.35 -7.86 18.51
N LEU A 20 1.71 -7.00 19.45
CA LEU A 20 0.99 -5.76 19.71
C LEU A 20 1.02 -4.82 18.50
N ILE A 21 2.18 -4.67 17.85
CA ILE A 21 2.31 -3.87 16.62
C ILE A 21 1.40 -4.44 15.53
N GLY A 22 1.42 -5.76 15.30
CA GLY A 22 0.58 -6.42 14.30
C GLY A 22 -0.91 -6.20 14.55
N ILE A 23 -1.36 -6.34 15.81
CA ILE A 23 -2.76 -6.11 16.21
C ILE A 23 -3.15 -4.64 15.99
N ILE A 24 -2.32 -3.68 16.40
CA ILE A 24 -2.59 -2.24 16.21
C ILE A 24 -2.74 -1.92 14.72
N ILE A 25 -1.85 -2.41 13.88
CA ILE A 25 -1.92 -2.20 12.42
C ILE A 25 -3.21 -2.82 11.85
N ALA A 26 -3.58 -4.03 12.29
CA ALA A 26 -4.81 -4.70 11.84
C ALA A 26 -6.07 -3.89 12.21
N LEU A 27 -6.14 -3.40 13.45
CA LEU A 27 -7.25 -2.56 13.94
C LEU A 27 -7.32 -1.23 13.18
N CYS A 28 -6.20 -0.56 12.95
CA CYS A 28 -6.14 0.67 12.17
C CYS A 28 -6.61 0.47 10.72
N ASN A 29 -6.22 -0.64 10.11
CA ASN A 29 -6.63 -1.01 8.76
C ASN A 29 -8.14 -1.31 8.69
N SER A 30 -8.68 -2.06 9.65
CA SER A 30 -10.11 -2.34 9.73
C SER A 30 -10.94 -1.05 9.84
N LYS A 31 -10.53 -0.14 10.73
CA LYS A 31 -11.20 1.17 10.89
C LYS A 31 -11.22 1.98 9.60
N LYS A 32 -10.14 1.99 8.81
CA LYS A 32 -10.11 2.71 7.51
C LYS A 32 -11.20 2.21 6.56
N LYS A 33 -11.44 0.91 6.50
CA LYS A 33 -12.45 0.30 5.63
C LYS A 33 -13.87 0.61 6.10
N THR A 34 -14.12 0.53 7.40
CA THR A 34 -15.45 0.72 7.99
C THR A 34 -15.90 2.18 8.03
N HIS A 35 -14.97 3.13 8.17
CA HIS A 35 -15.30 4.55 8.26
C HIS A 35 -15.39 5.28 6.92
N CYS A 36 -14.75 4.78 5.85
CA CYS A 36 -14.83 5.40 4.52
C CYS A 36 -16.04 4.87 3.74
N THR A 37 -17.24 5.26 4.17
CA THR A 37 -18.52 4.77 3.64
C THR A 37 -19.20 5.74 2.67
N CYS A 38 -18.86 7.04 2.76
CA CYS A 38 -19.43 8.06 1.89
C CYS A 38 -18.70 8.12 0.55
N GLN A 39 -19.47 8.31 -0.51
CA GLN A 39 -18.99 8.41 -1.87
C GLN A 39 -19.29 9.78 -2.45
N THR A 40 -18.37 10.34 -3.20
CA THR A 40 -18.53 11.59 -3.95
C THR A 40 -17.73 11.53 -5.25
N VAL A 41 -17.92 12.51 -6.11
CA VAL A 41 -17.14 12.69 -7.33
C VAL A 41 -16.11 13.80 -7.10
N GLY A 42 -14.89 13.55 -7.53
CA GLY A 42 -13.83 14.54 -7.52
C GLY A 42 -13.15 14.65 -8.88
N LYS A 43 -12.35 15.68 -9.07
CA LYS A 43 -11.63 15.94 -10.32
C LYS A 43 -10.14 15.66 -10.16
N VAL A 44 -9.57 14.96 -11.15
CA VAL A 44 -8.13 14.70 -11.20
C VAL A 44 -7.40 16.02 -11.46
N TYR A 45 -6.48 16.38 -10.57
CA TYR A 45 -5.64 17.58 -10.75
C TYR A 45 -4.17 17.27 -11.00
N GLY A 46 -3.77 16.02 -10.89
CA GLY A 46 -2.39 15.59 -11.12
C GLY A 46 -2.13 14.16 -10.71
N TYR A 47 -0.85 13.80 -10.60
CA TYR A 47 -0.43 12.43 -10.30
C TYR A 47 0.56 12.40 -9.13
N ARG A 48 0.58 11.27 -8.45
CA ARG A 48 1.58 10.92 -7.44
C ARG A 48 2.41 9.76 -7.97
N TYR A 49 3.71 9.90 -7.86
CA TYR A 49 4.67 8.86 -8.17
C TYR A 49 5.19 8.29 -6.85
N ALA A 50 5.18 6.99 -6.70
CA ALA A 50 5.67 6.31 -5.49
C ALA A 50 6.45 5.07 -5.88
N GLY A 51 7.68 4.97 -5.39
CA GLY A 51 8.59 3.85 -5.63
C GLY A 51 10.04 4.31 -5.53
N GLY A 52 10.95 3.35 -5.44
CA GLY A 52 12.40 3.56 -5.46
C GLY A 52 13.06 2.62 -6.47
N ASN A 53 14.33 2.85 -6.79
CA ASN A 53 15.14 1.98 -7.66
C ASN A 53 14.55 1.68 -9.06
N GLY A 54 13.88 2.67 -9.67
CA GLY A 54 13.37 2.54 -11.03
C GLY A 54 11.96 1.92 -11.15
N ASP A 55 11.40 1.37 -10.08
CA ASP A 55 10.06 0.79 -10.06
C ASP A 55 9.09 1.74 -9.38
N CYS A 56 8.48 2.62 -10.18
CA CYS A 56 7.50 3.57 -9.70
C CYS A 56 6.09 3.13 -10.03
N SER A 57 5.16 3.34 -9.11
CA SER A 57 3.73 3.36 -9.40
C SER A 57 3.28 4.79 -9.66
N VAL A 58 2.28 4.94 -10.49
CA VAL A 58 1.61 6.22 -10.71
C VAL A 58 0.17 6.12 -10.23
N ALA A 59 -0.27 7.14 -9.49
CA ALA A 59 -1.62 7.19 -8.94
C ALA A 59 -2.24 8.56 -9.17
N PRO A 60 -3.55 8.63 -9.50
CA PRO A 60 -4.24 9.91 -9.64
C PRO A 60 -4.35 10.62 -8.29
N ARG A 61 -4.21 11.94 -8.34
CA ARG A 61 -4.54 12.88 -7.28
C ARG A 61 -5.84 13.57 -7.66
N ALA A 62 -6.85 13.46 -6.83
CA ALA A 62 -8.12 14.10 -7.06
C ALA A 62 -8.46 15.11 -5.97
N GLU A 63 -9.21 16.14 -6.35
CA GLU A 63 -9.78 17.13 -5.44
C GLU A 63 -11.28 16.97 -5.40
N PHE A 64 -11.85 17.15 -4.23
CA PHE A 64 -13.31 17.07 -4.01
C PHE A 64 -13.75 18.03 -2.93
N TYR A 65 -15.04 18.30 -2.83
CA TYR A 65 -15.63 19.24 -1.88
C TYR A 65 -16.62 18.53 -0.97
N VAL A 66 -16.54 18.83 0.33
CA VAL A 66 -17.51 18.40 1.34
C VAL A 66 -17.81 19.60 2.23
N GLY A 67 -19.10 19.96 2.36
CA GLY A 67 -19.50 21.11 3.16
C GLY A 67 -18.85 22.43 2.74
N GLY A 68 -18.58 22.63 1.45
CA GLY A 68 -17.92 23.83 0.92
C GLY A 68 -16.39 23.87 1.10
N GLN A 69 -15.81 22.90 1.81
CA GLN A 69 -14.36 22.81 1.98
C GLN A 69 -13.73 21.86 0.95
N LYS A 70 -12.54 22.21 0.48
CA LYS A 70 -11.76 21.47 -0.50
C LYS A 70 -10.86 20.43 0.17
N TYR A 71 -10.94 19.19 -0.26
CA TYR A 71 -10.12 18.08 0.20
C TYR A 71 -9.39 17.41 -0.95
N LYS A 72 -8.38 16.58 -0.62
CA LYS A 72 -7.56 15.84 -1.58
C LYS A 72 -7.63 14.36 -1.30
N ALA A 73 -7.78 13.57 -2.35
CA ALA A 73 -7.76 12.12 -2.30
C ALA A 73 -6.67 11.54 -3.20
N TYR A 74 -6.18 10.36 -2.85
CA TYR A 74 -5.15 9.64 -3.57
C TYR A 74 -5.58 8.18 -3.76
N ARG A 75 -5.21 7.59 -4.88
CA ARG A 75 -5.30 6.14 -5.03
C ARG A 75 -4.11 5.47 -4.35
N HIS A 76 -4.36 4.35 -3.71
CA HIS A 76 -3.36 3.48 -3.10
C HIS A 76 -3.33 2.13 -3.78
N TYR A 77 -2.19 1.45 -3.74
CA TYR A 77 -2.00 0.09 -4.22
C TYR A 77 -1.43 -0.78 -3.10
N LYS A 78 -1.66 -2.09 -3.17
CA LYS A 78 -1.06 -3.06 -2.24
C LYS A 78 0.42 -3.25 -2.47
N GLY A 79 0.86 -3.11 -3.70
CA GLY A 79 2.24 -3.21 -4.12
C GLY A 79 2.41 -2.96 -5.61
N VAL A 80 3.65 -3.01 -6.06
CA VAL A 80 4.04 -2.82 -7.46
C VAL A 80 4.70 -4.11 -7.96
N VAL A 81 4.30 -4.56 -9.14
CA VAL A 81 4.93 -5.67 -9.85
C VAL A 81 5.46 -5.10 -11.16
N ALA A 82 6.78 -5.01 -11.28
CA ALA A 82 7.43 -4.55 -12.49
C ALA A 82 7.97 -5.75 -13.28
N SER A 83 7.65 -5.77 -14.58
CA SER A 83 8.25 -6.67 -15.56
C SER A 83 9.03 -5.82 -16.56
N THR A 84 10.31 -6.13 -16.72
CA THR A 84 11.19 -5.41 -17.65
C THR A 84 11.63 -6.35 -18.75
N LYS A 85 11.26 -6.01 -19.99
CA LYS A 85 11.71 -6.73 -21.19
C LYS A 85 12.17 -5.70 -22.20
N ILE A 86 13.46 -5.39 -22.16
CA ILE A 86 14.07 -4.42 -23.09
C ILE A 86 14.11 -5.06 -24.48
N THR A 87 13.52 -4.39 -25.46
CA THR A 87 13.59 -4.73 -26.89
C THR A 87 14.49 -3.71 -27.59
N PRO A 88 15.36 -4.12 -28.53
CA PRO A 88 16.30 -3.23 -29.21
C PRO A 88 15.66 -2.35 -30.29
N ASP A 89 14.37 -2.06 -30.18
CA ASP A 89 13.65 -1.20 -31.11
C ASP A 89 13.72 0.27 -30.62
N PRO A 90 14.01 1.26 -31.49
CA PRO A 90 14.09 2.68 -31.11
C PRO A 90 12.85 3.22 -30.41
N ASP A 91 11.66 2.82 -30.84
CA ASP A 91 10.40 3.25 -30.22
C ASP A 91 10.20 2.66 -28.81
N SER A 92 10.69 1.44 -28.59
CA SER A 92 10.63 0.81 -27.27
C SER A 92 11.63 1.44 -26.30
N LEU A 93 12.80 1.88 -26.77
CA LEU A 93 13.82 2.53 -25.94
C LEU A 93 13.32 3.84 -25.30
N LEU A 94 12.43 4.56 -26.00
CA LEU A 94 11.80 5.79 -25.49
C LEU A 94 10.60 5.56 -24.58
N GLY A 95 10.26 4.30 -24.26
CA GLY A 95 9.15 3.94 -23.38
C GLY A 95 7.76 4.13 -23.98
N ASN A 96 7.67 4.31 -25.30
CA ASN A 96 6.37 4.48 -25.98
C ASN A 96 5.51 3.21 -25.98
N GLN A 97 6.10 2.05 -25.74
CA GLN A 97 5.42 0.75 -25.67
C GLN A 97 5.22 0.26 -24.23
N ASP A 98 5.59 1.06 -23.23
CA ASP A 98 5.36 0.73 -21.85
C ASP A 98 3.86 0.76 -21.53
N SER A 99 3.42 -0.15 -20.72
CA SER A 99 2.02 -0.27 -20.31
C SER A 99 1.90 -0.59 -18.84
N PHE A 100 0.79 -0.20 -18.25
CA PHE A 100 0.44 -0.63 -16.90
C PHE A 100 -1.02 -1.05 -16.81
N TRP A 101 -1.33 -1.87 -15.81
CA TRP A 101 -2.69 -2.22 -15.46
C TRP A 101 -2.80 -2.42 -13.95
N ILE A 102 -4.00 -2.33 -13.44
CA ILE A 102 -4.29 -2.56 -12.04
C ILE A 102 -5.06 -3.86 -11.95
N SER A 103 -4.55 -4.81 -11.17
CA SER A 103 -5.25 -6.09 -10.96
C SER A 103 -6.47 -5.91 -10.05
N GLU A 104 -7.42 -6.84 -10.07
CA GLU A 104 -8.57 -6.87 -9.17
C GLU A 104 -8.19 -6.85 -7.68
N LYS A 105 -7.00 -7.34 -7.36
CA LYS A 105 -6.43 -7.35 -6.01
C LYS A 105 -5.71 -6.06 -5.64
N ASP A 106 -5.83 -4.99 -6.43
CA ASP A 106 -5.20 -3.67 -6.23
C ASP A 106 -3.67 -3.68 -6.27
N TRP A 107 -3.08 -4.56 -7.08
CA TRP A 107 -1.66 -4.51 -7.41
C TRP A 107 -1.46 -3.67 -8.67
N PHE A 108 -0.47 -2.78 -8.63
CA PHE A 108 -0.03 -2.02 -9.80
C PHE A 108 0.99 -2.84 -10.58
N HIS A 109 0.62 -3.26 -11.78
CA HIS A 109 1.51 -3.98 -12.69
C HIS A 109 2.02 -3.04 -13.76
N ILE A 110 3.33 -3.04 -13.99
CA ILE A 110 3.96 -2.28 -15.06
C ILE A 110 4.80 -3.20 -15.93
N ASN A 111 4.66 -3.06 -17.24
CA ASN A 111 5.47 -3.75 -18.22
C ASN A 111 6.34 -2.70 -18.93
N LYS A 112 7.63 -2.73 -18.63
CA LYS A 112 8.63 -1.83 -19.18
C LYS A 112 9.30 -2.50 -20.37
N LYS A 113 9.23 -1.87 -21.52
CA LYS A 113 9.92 -2.30 -22.75
C LYS A 113 11.07 -1.39 -23.10
N GLY A 114 11.07 -0.14 -22.62
CA GLY A 114 12.07 0.86 -22.84
C GLY A 114 13.04 1.07 -21.69
N LEU A 115 14.10 1.82 -21.94
CA LEU A 115 15.05 2.27 -20.93
C LEU A 115 14.46 3.37 -20.03
N CYS A 116 13.57 4.20 -20.59
CA CYS A 116 12.91 5.30 -19.89
C CYS A 116 11.40 5.13 -19.97
N THR A 117 10.72 5.12 -18.84
CA THR A 117 9.26 5.01 -18.75
C THR A 117 8.62 6.39 -18.58
N ASN A 118 7.70 6.75 -19.46
CA ASN A 118 6.94 7.99 -19.36
C ASN A 118 5.66 7.78 -18.52
N TYR A 119 5.82 7.71 -17.21
CA TYR A 119 4.71 7.51 -16.27
C TYR A 119 3.61 8.58 -16.38
N LYS A 120 3.98 9.82 -16.73
CA LYS A 120 3.02 10.93 -16.87
C LYS A 120 2.08 10.69 -18.04
N LYS A 121 2.62 10.31 -19.21
CA LYS A 121 1.83 10.01 -20.41
C LYS A 121 0.87 8.85 -20.14
N MET A 122 1.38 7.76 -19.59
CA MET A 122 0.58 6.59 -19.23
C MET A 122 -0.56 6.92 -18.24
N ALA A 123 -0.27 7.76 -17.24
CA ALA A 123 -1.29 8.18 -16.29
C ALA A 123 -2.34 9.09 -16.91
N GLN A 124 -1.95 9.96 -17.84
CA GLN A 124 -2.87 10.85 -18.57
C GLN A 124 -3.84 10.08 -19.49
N GLU A 125 -3.43 8.94 -20.01
CA GLU A 125 -4.29 8.08 -20.85
C GLU A 125 -5.40 7.43 -20.03
N VAL A 126 -5.12 7.05 -18.77
CA VAL A 126 -6.09 6.38 -17.90
C VAL A 126 -6.89 7.37 -17.05
N TRP A 127 -6.23 8.41 -16.55
CA TRP A 127 -6.85 9.46 -15.71
C TRP A 127 -6.49 10.84 -16.27
N PRO A 128 -7.17 11.34 -17.31
CA PRO A 128 -6.92 12.69 -17.81
C PRO A 128 -7.10 13.75 -16.73
N VAL A 129 -6.24 14.78 -16.74
CA VAL A 129 -6.40 15.90 -15.81
C VAL A 129 -7.74 16.59 -16.08
N GLY A 130 -8.52 16.83 -15.03
CA GLY A 130 -9.88 17.38 -15.12
C GLY A 130 -10.98 16.32 -15.23
N SER A 131 -10.63 15.04 -15.47
CA SER A 131 -11.63 13.96 -15.49
C SER A 131 -12.22 13.71 -14.11
N ASP A 132 -13.46 13.24 -14.11
CA ASP A 132 -14.20 12.87 -12.91
C ASP A 132 -13.77 11.48 -12.44
N VAL A 133 -13.55 11.36 -11.12
CA VAL A 133 -13.23 10.09 -10.47
C VAL A 133 -14.04 9.93 -9.19
N THR A 134 -14.38 8.68 -8.90
CA THR A 134 -15.08 8.34 -7.66
C THR A 134 -14.14 8.46 -6.47
N ILE A 135 -14.61 9.08 -5.41
CA ILE A 135 -13.88 9.24 -4.14
C ILE A 135 -14.69 8.63 -3.00
N LEU A 136 -14.05 7.76 -2.24
CA LEU A 136 -14.57 7.23 -0.98
C LEU A 136 -13.93 7.99 0.17
N TYR A 137 -14.73 8.52 1.09
CA TYR A 137 -14.21 9.31 2.21
C TYR A 137 -14.93 8.99 3.52
N ASN A 138 -14.27 9.34 4.62
CA ASN A 138 -14.83 9.25 5.96
C ASN A 138 -15.64 10.54 6.25
N PRO A 139 -16.96 10.48 6.51
CA PRO A 139 -17.77 11.66 6.79
C PRO A 139 -17.30 12.44 8.03
N ASP A 140 -16.83 11.76 9.07
CA ASP A 140 -16.32 12.40 10.28
C ASP A 140 -14.95 13.05 10.09
N LYS A 141 -14.16 12.53 9.14
CA LYS A 141 -12.80 12.99 8.84
C LYS A 141 -12.56 13.02 7.33
N PRO A 142 -13.07 14.03 6.59
CA PRO A 142 -12.98 14.06 5.11
C PRO A 142 -11.55 14.06 4.54
N ARG A 143 -10.54 14.35 5.38
CA ARG A 143 -9.13 14.18 4.99
C ARG A 143 -8.72 12.72 4.75
N GLN A 144 -9.48 11.75 5.31
CA GLN A 144 -9.32 10.33 5.02
C GLN A 144 -10.17 9.98 3.80
N ALA A 145 -9.57 10.15 2.62
CA ALA A 145 -10.24 9.94 1.35
C ALA A 145 -9.35 9.16 0.37
N TYR A 146 -9.97 8.33 -0.43
CA TYR A 146 -9.34 7.42 -1.37
C TYR A 146 -10.00 7.52 -2.73
N VAL A 147 -9.20 7.52 -3.80
CA VAL A 147 -9.71 7.48 -5.17
C VAL A 147 -10.08 6.04 -5.51
N GLU A 148 -11.30 5.86 -6.03
CA GLU A 148 -11.93 4.64 -6.50
C GLU A 148 -12.14 3.57 -5.41
N LYS A 149 -11.15 3.24 -4.58
CA LYS A 149 -11.23 2.14 -3.63
C LYS A 149 -10.34 2.35 -2.40
N VAL A 150 -10.83 1.92 -1.24
CA VAL A 150 -10.04 1.87 0.00
C VAL A 150 -9.16 0.63 -0.05
N VAL A 151 -7.88 0.83 -0.33
CA VAL A 151 -6.90 -0.27 -0.38
C VAL A 151 -6.24 -0.46 0.97
N ILE A 152 -6.27 -1.69 1.48
CA ILE A 152 -5.69 -2.08 2.75
C ILE A 152 -4.63 -3.14 2.51
N ASN A 153 -3.45 -2.94 3.07
CA ASN A 153 -2.41 -3.96 3.09
C ASN A 153 -2.64 -4.89 4.30
N THR A 154 -3.12 -6.09 4.04
CA THR A 154 -3.36 -7.12 5.06
C THR A 154 -2.14 -8.00 5.33
N VAL A 155 -1.16 -7.99 4.44
CA VAL A 155 0.05 -8.85 4.55
C VAL A 155 0.89 -8.42 5.74
N VAL A 156 1.11 -7.12 5.91
CA VAL A 156 1.96 -6.57 6.98
C VAL A 156 1.51 -7.03 8.37
N PRO A 157 0.25 -6.81 8.80
CA PRO A 157 -0.17 -7.26 10.13
C PRO A 157 -0.12 -8.78 10.28
N ILE A 158 -0.42 -9.56 9.25
CA ILE A 158 -0.35 -11.02 9.29
C ILE A 158 1.09 -11.49 9.55
N VAL A 159 2.08 -10.89 8.87
CA VAL A 159 3.49 -11.23 9.07
C VAL A 159 3.93 -10.90 10.50
N PHE A 160 3.61 -9.71 11.02
CA PHE A 160 3.96 -9.32 12.38
C PHE A 160 3.34 -10.25 13.43
N ILE A 161 2.07 -10.60 13.28
CA ILE A 161 1.37 -11.52 14.19
C ILE A 161 1.98 -12.93 14.09
N GLY A 162 2.23 -13.42 12.88
CA GLY A 162 2.81 -14.75 12.65
C GLY A 162 4.23 -14.87 13.23
N CYS A 163 5.09 -13.89 12.98
CA CYS A 163 6.44 -13.85 13.58
C CYS A 163 6.40 -13.75 15.11
N GLY A 164 5.50 -12.94 15.66
CA GLY A 164 5.33 -12.81 17.11
C GLY A 164 4.89 -14.12 17.76
N LEU A 165 3.93 -14.82 17.16
CA LEU A 165 3.48 -16.13 17.65
C LEU A 165 4.59 -17.19 17.58
N LEU A 166 5.35 -17.23 16.48
CA LEU A 166 6.47 -18.16 16.32
C LEU A 166 7.55 -17.92 17.39
N LEU A 167 7.92 -16.67 17.63
CA LEU A 167 8.90 -16.33 18.66
C LEU A 167 8.40 -16.67 20.08
N MET A 168 7.11 -16.50 20.36
CA MET A 168 6.53 -16.93 21.64
C MET A 168 6.64 -18.43 21.83
N LEU A 169 6.33 -19.24 20.81
CA LEU A 169 6.47 -20.68 20.85
C LEU A 169 7.92 -21.11 21.11
N LEU A 170 8.89 -20.49 20.40
CA LEU A 170 10.31 -20.75 20.60
C LEU A 170 10.78 -20.37 21.99
N SER A 171 10.30 -19.27 22.54
CA SER A 171 10.59 -18.83 23.90
C SER A 171 10.08 -19.82 24.96
N MET A 172 8.87 -20.36 24.77
CA MET A 172 8.30 -21.38 25.65
C MET A 172 9.06 -22.69 25.61
N ILE A 173 9.43 -23.17 24.39
CA ILE A 173 10.23 -24.38 24.20
C ILE A 173 11.59 -24.19 24.89
N GLY A 174 12.26 -23.08 24.65
CA GLY A 174 13.54 -22.76 25.29
C GLY A 174 13.44 -22.72 26.82
N TYR A 175 12.37 -22.14 27.36
CA TYR A 175 12.12 -22.14 28.81
C TYR A 175 12.02 -23.55 29.36
N VAL A 176 11.24 -24.44 28.72
CA VAL A 176 11.03 -25.84 29.18
C VAL A 176 12.32 -26.68 29.06
N LEU A 177 13.13 -26.48 28.02
CA LEU A 177 14.37 -27.25 27.85
C LEU A 177 15.47 -26.88 28.84
N PHE A 178 15.43 -25.68 29.41
CA PHE A 178 16.44 -25.17 30.35
C PHE A 178 15.91 -25.01 31.76
N LEU A 179 14.74 -25.56 32.05
CA LEU A 179 14.15 -25.61 33.38
C LEU A 179 14.75 -26.76 34.18
#